data_b57aa2b9e59609cf1257dad95e0e00ac
#
_entry.id   b57aa2b9e59609cf1257dad95e0e00ac
#
_cell.length_a   1.000
_cell.length_b   1.000
_cell.length_c   1.000
_cell.angle_alpha   90.00
_cell.angle_beta   90.00
_cell.angle_gamma   90.00
#
_symmetry.space_group_name_H-M   'P 1'
#
loop_
_entity.id
_entity.type
_entity.pdbx_description
1 polymer ?
#
loop_
_entity_poly.entity_id
_entity_poly.type
_entity_poly.pdbx_seq_one_letter_code
_entity_poly.pdbx_strand_id
1 'polypeptide(L)'
;VMLVGRLLERCGGCPRPPEEVRPEVRAVCNYLEAHCDRRITLEQLSALAGLSKYHLLRCFTRQKGITPYRYLETVRVNQARALLEQGAAPLDAALRAGFADQSHFNHFFKILTGLTPSQYRAVFAAERGEP
;
A
#
# COMPACT_ATOMS: atom_id res chain seq x y z
N VAL A 1 15.76 -5.96 -1.51
CA VAL A 1 15.39 -6.48 -1.65
C VAL A 1 14.95 -7.89 -1.90
N MET A 2 14.71 -8.25 -3.04
CA MET A 2 14.22 -9.48 -3.34
C MET A 2 15.10 -10.60 -2.97
N LEU A 3 16.33 -10.33 -2.74
CA LEU A 3 17.20 -11.32 -2.34
C LEU A 3 16.82 -11.93 -1.04
N VAL A 4 16.37 -11.08 -0.15
CA VAL A 4 15.95 -11.52 1.13
C VAL A 4 14.78 -12.47 1.07
N GLY A 5 13.86 -12.14 0.23
CA GLY A 5 12.70 -12.97 0.08
C GLY A 5 13.06 -14.37 -0.35
N ARG A 6 13.95 -14.47 -1.26
CA ARG A 6 14.33 -15.77 -1.71
C ARG A 6 15.03 -16.56 -0.67
N LEU A 7 15.78 -15.91 0.13
CA LEU A 7 16.46 -16.57 1.17
C LEU A 7 15.52 -17.24 2.11
N LEU A 8 14.48 -16.54 2.46
CA LEU A 8 13.49 -17.08 3.33
C LEU A 8 12.78 -18.27 2.75
N GLU A 9 12.54 -18.22 1.48
CA GLU A 9 11.84 -19.29 0.88
C GLU A 9 12.54 -20.58 0.98
N ARG A 10 13.81 -20.54 0.98
CA ARG A 10 14.53 -21.76 1.04
C ARG A 10 14.49 -22.42 2.37
N CYS A 11 14.08 -21.73 3.38
CA CYS A 11 13.95 -22.35 4.65
C CYS A 11 12.92 -23.43 4.62
N GLY A 12 12.03 -23.37 3.73
CA GLY A 12 11.03 -24.38 3.64
C GLY A 12 11.51 -25.66 3.04
N GLY A 13 12.71 -25.71 2.65
CA GLY A 13 13.26 -26.91 2.14
C GLY A 13 13.12 -27.05 0.67
N CYS A 14 11.98 -27.15 0.16
CA CYS A 14 11.78 -27.40 -1.24
C CYS A 14 11.68 -26.09 -1.99
N PRO A 15 12.68 -25.69 -2.71
CA PRO A 15 12.60 -24.45 -3.43
C PRO A 15 11.59 -24.56 -4.53
N ARG A 16 10.73 -23.59 -4.60
CA ARG A 16 9.76 -23.49 -5.67
C ARG A 16 10.08 -22.27 -6.50
N PRO A 17 9.83 -22.32 -7.79
CA PRO A 17 9.99 -21.12 -8.59
C PRO A 17 9.02 -20.07 -8.06
N PRO A 18 9.38 -18.82 -8.11
CA PRO A 18 8.46 -17.79 -7.69
C PRO A 18 7.21 -17.87 -8.54
N GLU A 19 6.08 -17.85 -7.87
CA GLU A 19 4.81 -17.91 -8.55
C GLU A 19 4.59 -16.60 -9.28
N GLU A 20 4.25 -16.66 -10.54
CA GLU A 20 3.92 -15.46 -11.27
C GLU A 20 2.63 -14.90 -10.74
N VAL A 21 2.55 -13.57 -10.69
CA VAL A 21 1.34 -12.93 -10.24
C VAL A 21 0.25 -13.17 -11.27
N ARG A 22 -0.88 -13.70 -10.80
CA ARG A 22 -2.00 -13.98 -11.68
C ARG A 22 -2.51 -12.69 -12.31
N PRO A 23 -2.99 -12.75 -13.54
CA PRO A 23 -3.50 -11.54 -14.20
C PRO A 23 -4.61 -10.87 -13.41
N GLU A 24 -5.46 -11.64 -12.73
CA GLU A 24 -6.53 -11.08 -11.93
C GLU A 24 -5.98 -10.25 -10.77
N VAL A 25 -4.96 -10.77 -10.10
CA VAL A 25 -4.35 -10.06 -8.98
C VAL A 25 -3.61 -8.84 -9.47
N ARG A 26 -2.92 -8.96 -10.60
CA ARG A 26 -2.22 -7.81 -11.15
C ARG A 26 -3.18 -6.69 -11.52
N ALA A 27 -4.31 -7.05 -12.12
CA ALA A 27 -5.32 -6.05 -12.48
C ALA A 27 -5.83 -5.31 -11.26
N VAL A 28 -6.05 -6.04 -10.15
CA VAL A 28 -6.50 -5.42 -8.93
C VAL A 28 -5.43 -4.48 -8.37
N CYS A 29 -4.18 -4.92 -8.36
CA CYS A 29 -3.09 -4.07 -7.87
C CYS A 29 -2.99 -2.78 -8.69
N ASN A 30 -3.05 -2.90 -10.01
CA ASN A 30 -2.96 -1.74 -10.88
C ASN A 30 -4.11 -0.79 -10.63
N TYR A 31 -5.31 -1.33 -10.45
CA TYR A 31 -6.46 -0.51 -10.19
C TYR A 31 -6.34 0.23 -8.85
N LEU A 32 -5.87 -0.47 -7.82
CA LEU A 32 -5.68 0.14 -6.51
C LEU A 32 -4.65 1.27 -6.57
N GLU A 33 -3.58 1.05 -7.32
CA GLU A 33 -2.54 2.07 -7.44
C GLU A 33 -3.01 3.28 -8.23
N ALA A 34 -3.83 3.06 -9.24
CA ALA A 34 -4.30 4.15 -10.07
C ALA A 34 -5.42 4.96 -9.43
N HIS A 35 -6.19 4.34 -8.54
CA HIS A 35 -7.38 4.98 -7.99
C HIS A 35 -7.41 5.00 -6.48
N CYS A 36 -6.26 5.03 -5.84
CA CYS A 36 -6.20 4.97 -4.38
C CYS A 36 -6.84 6.17 -3.71
N ASP A 37 -6.99 7.28 -4.43
CA ASP A 37 -7.55 8.50 -3.87
C ASP A 37 -9.07 8.48 -3.77
N ARG A 38 -9.72 7.39 -4.18
CA ARG A 38 -11.17 7.32 -4.12
C ARG A 38 -11.61 6.09 -3.36
N ARG A 39 -12.88 6.05 -3.02
CA ARG A 39 -13.42 4.92 -2.30
C ARG A 39 -13.47 3.71 -3.22
N ILE A 40 -12.93 2.60 -2.75
CA ILE A 40 -12.90 1.37 -3.52
C ILE A 40 -13.54 0.28 -2.68
N THR A 41 -14.47 -0.47 -3.27
CA THR A 41 -15.15 -1.54 -2.56
C THR A 41 -14.67 -2.88 -3.07
N LEU A 42 -14.86 -3.90 -2.22
CA LEU A 42 -14.50 -5.25 -2.60
C LEU A 42 -15.33 -5.72 -3.79
N GLU A 43 -16.57 -5.26 -3.89
CA GLU A 43 -17.42 -5.58 -5.04
C GLU A 43 -16.82 -5.08 -6.33
N GLN A 44 -16.28 -3.87 -6.31
CA GLN A 44 -15.64 -3.32 -7.50
C GLN A 44 -14.44 -4.16 -7.92
N LEU A 45 -13.64 -4.56 -6.94
CA LEU A 45 -12.47 -5.37 -7.24
C LEU A 45 -12.86 -6.76 -7.73
N SER A 46 -13.90 -7.31 -7.13
CA SER A 46 -14.40 -8.62 -7.54
C SER A 46 -14.87 -8.58 -8.99
N ALA A 47 -15.61 -7.55 -9.36
CA ALA A 47 -16.08 -7.40 -10.73
C ALA A 47 -14.91 -7.22 -11.69
N LEU A 48 -13.93 -6.44 -11.29
CA LEU A 48 -12.76 -6.20 -12.13
C LEU A 48 -11.98 -7.49 -12.38
N ALA A 49 -11.83 -8.30 -11.35
CA ALA A 49 -11.06 -9.53 -11.45
C ALA A 49 -11.84 -10.68 -12.06
N GLY A 50 -13.16 -10.58 -12.09
CA GLY A 50 -13.99 -11.68 -12.57
C GLY A 50 -14.02 -12.84 -11.60
N LEU A 51 -13.83 -12.57 -10.31
CA LEU A 51 -13.81 -13.58 -9.26
C LEU A 51 -14.83 -13.21 -8.20
N SER A 52 -15.27 -14.20 -7.42
CA SER A 52 -16.11 -13.90 -6.26
C SER A 52 -15.25 -13.17 -5.22
N LYS A 53 -15.91 -12.48 -4.31
CA LYS A 53 -15.18 -11.76 -3.27
C LYS A 53 -14.29 -12.69 -2.45
N TYR A 54 -14.82 -13.83 -2.09
CA TYR A 54 -14.06 -14.79 -1.30
C TYR A 54 -12.85 -15.31 -2.08
N HIS A 55 -13.06 -15.65 -3.34
CA HIS A 55 -11.98 -16.16 -4.16
C HIS A 55 -10.91 -15.10 -4.40
N LEU A 56 -11.35 -13.86 -4.62
CA LEU A 56 -10.41 -12.76 -4.78
C LEU A 56 -9.56 -12.57 -3.53
N LEU A 57 -10.19 -12.57 -2.36
CA LEU A 57 -9.45 -12.40 -1.11
C LEU A 57 -8.41 -13.49 -0.94
N ARG A 58 -8.78 -14.72 -1.23
CA ARG A 58 -7.85 -15.83 -1.09
C ARG A 58 -6.69 -15.72 -2.07
N CYS A 59 -6.98 -15.47 -3.32
CA CYS A 59 -5.94 -15.37 -4.34
C CYS A 59 -5.01 -14.21 -4.07
N PHE A 60 -5.58 -13.07 -3.75
CA PHE A 60 -4.79 -11.88 -3.51
C PHE A 60 -3.88 -12.06 -2.31
N THR A 61 -4.45 -12.52 -1.20
CA THR A 61 -3.67 -12.70 0.02
C THR A 61 -2.58 -13.74 -0.17
N ARG A 62 -2.89 -14.78 -0.90
CA ARG A 62 -1.91 -15.82 -1.15
C ARG A 62 -0.72 -15.29 -1.95
N GLN A 63 -0.97 -14.44 -2.93
CA GLN A 63 0.10 -13.96 -3.79
C GLN A 63 0.80 -12.73 -3.26
N LYS A 64 0.09 -11.87 -2.54
CA LYS A 64 0.66 -10.62 -2.06
C LYS A 64 1.03 -10.66 -0.58
N GLY A 65 0.50 -11.63 0.17
CA GLY A 65 0.78 -11.71 1.58
C GLY A 65 -0.08 -10.81 2.45
N ILE A 66 -0.87 -9.94 1.86
CA ILE A 66 -1.76 -9.05 2.58
C ILE A 66 -3.07 -8.94 1.81
N THR A 67 -4.10 -8.47 2.49
CA THR A 67 -5.41 -8.32 1.86
C THR A 67 -5.41 -7.15 0.89
N PRO A 68 -6.38 -7.11 -0.04
CA PRO A 68 -6.49 -5.96 -0.93
C PRO A 68 -6.66 -4.64 -0.19
N TYR A 69 -7.41 -4.65 0.91
CA TYR A 69 -7.61 -3.42 1.67
C TYR A 69 -6.30 -2.94 2.28
N ARG A 70 -5.52 -3.85 2.84
CA ARG A 70 -4.23 -3.48 3.42
C ARG A 70 -3.28 -3.00 2.33
N TYR A 71 -3.34 -3.60 1.16
CA TYR A 71 -2.55 -3.16 0.04
C TYR A 71 -2.91 -1.73 -0.36
N LEU A 72 -4.22 -1.44 -0.38
CA LEU A 72 -4.68 -0.09 -0.69
C LEU A 72 -4.15 0.92 0.31
N GLU A 73 -4.17 0.56 1.60
CA GLU A 73 -3.67 1.46 2.62
C GLU A 73 -2.18 1.72 2.47
N THR A 74 -1.44 0.70 2.09
CA THR A 74 -0.01 0.86 1.83
C THR A 74 0.23 1.79 0.65
N VAL A 75 -0.55 1.65 -0.41
CA VAL A 75 -0.46 2.53 -1.56
C VAL A 75 -0.75 3.97 -1.15
N ARG A 76 -1.79 4.15 -0.34
CA ARG A 76 -2.16 5.48 0.13
C ARG A 76 -1.07 6.11 0.98
N VAL A 77 -0.45 5.32 1.86
CA VAL A 77 0.65 5.84 2.68
C VAL A 77 1.81 6.26 1.79
N ASN A 78 2.12 5.48 0.77
CA ASN A 78 3.22 5.84 -0.13
C ASN A 78 2.91 7.10 -0.92
N GLN A 79 1.66 7.30 -1.32
CA GLN A 79 1.27 8.55 -1.97
C GLN A 79 1.41 9.72 -1.02
N ALA A 80 0.96 9.55 0.21
CA ALA A 80 1.05 10.62 1.20
C ALA A 80 2.50 10.95 1.52
N ARG A 81 3.35 9.92 1.57
CA ARG A 81 4.78 10.15 1.80
C ARG A 81 5.36 11.08 0.75
N ALA A 82 5.07 10.83 -0.51
CA ALA A 82 5.57 11.67 -1.57
C ALA A 82 5.08 13.10 -1.42
N LEU A 83 3.83 13.28 -1.03
CA LEU A 83 3.29 14.61 -0.82
C LEU A 83 3.95 15.33 0.34
N LEU A 84 4.18 14.61 1.44
CA LEU A 84 4.87 15.20 2.59
C LEU A 84 6.29 15.58 2.25
N GLU A 85 6.96 14.78 1.45
CA GLU A 85 8.32 15.09 1.02
C GLU A 85 8.37 16.37 0.20
N GLN A 86 7.29 16.66 -0.49
CA GLN A 86 7.16 17.87 -1.28
C GLN A 86 6.70 19.06 -0.46
N GLY A 87 6.40 18.86 0.82
CA GLY A 87 6.03 19.94 1.70
C GLY A 87 4.56 20.08 2.02
N ALA A 88 3.73 19.15 1.55
CA ALA A 88 2.30 19.22 1.84
C ALA A 88 2.06 19.05 3.34
N ALA A 89 1.03 19.73 3.85
CA ALA A 89 0.65 19.57 5.24
C ALA A 89 0.07 18.15 5.45
N PRO A 90 0.22 17.61 6.65
CA PRO A 90 -0.26 16.23 6.89
C PRO A 90 -1.72 16.02 6.56
N LEU A 91 -2.59 16.97 6.91
CA LEU A 91 -4.00 16.82 6.60
C LEU A 91 -4.23 16.80 5.09
N ASP A 92 -3.58 17.68 4.38
CA ASP A 92 -3.70 17.74 2.94
C ASP A 92 -3.19 16.46 2.29
N ALA A 93 -2.04 15.96 2.77
CA ALA A 93 -1.49 14.72 2.24
C ALA A 93 -2.45 13.55 2.47
N ALA A 94 -3.06 13.49 3.66
CA ALA A 94 -4.00 12.43 3.96
C ALA A 94 -5.19 12.45 3.03
N LEU A 95 -5.78 13.63 2.83
CA LEU A 95 -6.97 13.72 2.00
C LEU A 95 -6.67 13.42 0.54
N ARG A 96 -5.57 13.94 0.04
CA ARG A 96 -5.22 13.70 -1.36
C ARG A 96 -4.83 12.26 -1.62
N ALA A 97 -4.33 11.57 -0.60
CA ALA A 97 -3.99 10.17 -0.75
C ALA A 97 -5.19 9.24 -0.62
N GLY A 98 -6.34 9.77 -0.17
CA GLY A 98 -7.56 8.98 -0.12
C GLY A 98 -7.97 8.52 1.26
N PHE A 99 -7.30 8.99 2.32
CA PHE A 99 -7.71 8.62 3.66
C PHE A 99 -8.96 9.39 4.07
N ALA A 100 -9.89 8.68 4.71
CA ALA A 100 -11.13 9.28 5.12
C ALA A 100 -11.00 10.10 6.39
N ASP A 101 -10.09 9.72 7.29
CA ASP A 101 -9.89 10.50 8.50
C ASP A 101 -8.42 10.50 8.89
N GLN A 102 -8.05 11.54 9.65
CA GLN A 102 -6.66 11.78 9.95
C GLN A 102 -6.10 10.82 11.00
N SER A 103 -6.95 10.36 11.90
CA SER A 103 -6.50 9.40 12.91
C SER A 103 -6.04 8.10 12.28
N HIS A 104 -6.83 7.62 11.33
CA HIS A 104 -6.49 6.41 10.60
C HIS A 104 -5.19 6.59 9.84
N PHE A 105 -5.04 7.73 9.18
CA PHE A 105 -3.84 8.05 8.44
C PHE A 105 -2.63 8.07 9.34
N ASN A 106 -2.72 8.78 10.47
CA ASN A 106 -1.60 8.88 11.40
C ASN A 106 -1.18 7.50 11.90
N HIS A 107 -2.17 6.69 12.22
CA HIS A 107 -1.92 5.35 12.77
C HIS A 107 -1.16 4.49 11.76
N PHE A 108 -1.68 4.40 10.54
CA PHE A 108 -1.05 3.58 9.53
C PHE A 108 0.28 4.13 9.07
N PHE A 109 0.38 5.44 8.96
CA PHE A 109 1.63 6.05 8.55
C PHE A 109 2.74 5.71 9.54
N LYS A 110 2.41 5.79 10.84
CA LYS A 110 3.42 5.49 11.86
C LYS A 110 3.80 4.02 11.85
N ILE A 111 2.83 3.14 11.64
CA ILE A 111 3.13 1.71 11.57
C ILE A 111 4.08 1.41 10.42
N LEU A 112 3.86 2.01 9.27
CA LEU A 112 4.64 1.68 8.08
C LEU A 112 5.96 2.42 8.00
N THR A 113 6.06 3.62 8.56
CA THR A 113 7.29 4.41 8.42
C THR A 113 8.05 4.57 9.73
N GLY A 114 7.39 4.34 10.86
CA GLY A 114 8.02 4.55 12.15
C GLY A 114 7.92 5.97 12.66
N LEU A 115 7.40 6.89 11.86
CA LEU A 115 7.30 8.30 12.23
C LEU A 115 5.86 8.76 12.03
N THR A 116 5.48 9.81 12.76
CA THR A 116 4.21 10.46 12.45
C THR A 116 4.37 11.25 11.15
N PRO A 117 3.27 11.56 10.49
CA PRO A 117 3.36 12.37 9.27
C PRO A 117 4.06 13.71 9.50
N SER A 118 3.80 14.35 10.65
CA SER A 118 4.44 15.62 10.94
C SER A 118 5.93 15.47 11.12
N GLN A 119 6.36 14.42 11.82
CA GLN A 119 7.77 14.14 12.00
C GLN A 119 8.46 13.88 10.67
N TYR A 120 7.79 13.11 9.83
CA TYR A 120 8.33 12.76 8.52
C TYR A 120 8.50 14.02 7.67
N ARG A 121 7.48 14.87 7.67
CA ARG A 121 7.54 16.11 6.91
C ARG A 121 8.68 17.00 7.41
N ALA A 122 8.87 17.04 8.73
CA ALA A 122 9.93 17.87 9.31
C ALA A 122 11.31 17.43 8.87
N VAL A 123 11.52 16.13 8.74
CA VAL A 123 12.82 15.62 8.28
C VAL A 123 13.13 16.16 6.88
N PHE A 124 12.15 16.15 6.00
CA PHE A 124 12.38 16.62 4.65
C PHE A 124 12.41 18.13 4.53
N ALA A 125 11.72 18.82 5.43
CA ALA A 125 11.81 20.28 5.47
C ALA A 125 13.23 20.70 5.80
N ALA A 126 13.86 20.00 6.74
CA ALA A 126 15.24 20.30 7.10
C ALA A 126 16.17 20.07 5.91
N GLU A 127 15.92 19.02 5.14
CA GLU A 127 16.75 18.74 3.97
C GLU A 127 16.61 19.79 2.88
N ARG A 128 15.42 20.37 2.78
CA ARG A 128 15.20 21.43 1.80
C ARG A 128 15.73 22.77 2.26
N GLY A 129 16.21 22.85 3.49
CA GLY A 129 16.67 24.10 4.04
C GLY A 129 15.54 25.00 4.50
N GLU A 130 14.35 24.47 4.71
CA GLU A 130 13.23 25.25 5.21
C GLU A 130 13.31 25.39 6.72
N PRO A 131 12.83 26.51 7.24
CA PRO A 131 12.86 26.72 8.70
C PRO A 131 11.92 25.77 9.43
#